data_bfbc34685f0f3aaa9bc740dbe477e988
#
_entry.id   bfbc34685f0f3aaa9bc740dbe477e988
#
_cell.length_a   1.000
_cell.length_b   1.000
_cell.length_c   1.000
_cell.angle_alpha   90.00
_cell.angle_beta   90.00
_cell.angle_gamma   90.00
#
_symmetry.space_group_name_H-M   'P 1'
#
loop_
_entity.id
_entity.type
_entity.pdbx_description
1 polymer ?
#
loop_
_entity_poly.entity_id
_entity_poly.type
_entity_poly.pdbx_seq_one_letter_code
_entity_poly.pdbx_strand_id
1 'polypeptide(L)'
;MNLTIEIDEGSGFCFGVTTAIKKAEEELAKGNALYCLGDIVHNGMEVERLHEQGLVTINHDDLRQLHDVNVLLRAHGEPPETYALAQQNNIEIIDATCPVVLALQRRIKRQYDTAPDAQIVIFGKRGHAEVLGLVGQTAGKAIVVEKVEDVERLDFSRDIYLYSQTTKSLDGFHRVIDYIQQHIEEGATFRSFDTICRQVANRMPNIAAFASRHDLVLFVSGRKSSNGKVLFNECRSVNVRSYQIESADEIDMAWFTDDVHTVGICGATSTPKWLMEQCKERIMQHK
;
A
#
# COMPACT_ATOMS: atom_id res chain seq x y z
N MET A 1 19.33 -26.89 19.27
CA MET A 1 17.95 -26.45 19.58
C MET A 1 16.98 -26.94 18.53
N ASN A 2 15.81 -27.51 18.91
CA ASN A 2 14.77 -27.80 17.94
C ASN A 2 13.91 -26.50 17.78
N LEU A 3 14.25 -25.66 16.81
CA LEU A 3 13.51 -24.45 16.47
C LEU A 3 12.46 -24.80 15.41
N THR A 4 11.21 -24.55 15.68
CA THR A 4 10.13 -24.67 14.70
C THR A 4 9.96 -23.31 13.98
N ILE A 5 10.06 -23.29 12.65
CA ILE A 5 9.92 -22.08 11.85
C ILE A 5 8.69 -22.19 10.96
N GLU A 6 7.72 -21.31 11.17
CA GLU A 6 6.47 -21.25 10.40
C GLU A 6 6.43 -19.96 9.57
N ILE A 7 6.09 -20.08 8.27
CA ILE A 7 5.77 -18.91 7.43
C ILE A 7 4.25 -18.79 7.39
N ASP A 8 3.74 -17.58 7.66
CA ASP A 8 2.30 -17.30 7.58
C ASP A 8 1.79 -17.45 6.15
N GLU A 9 0.93 -18.43 5.90
CA GLU A 9 0.34 -18.70 4.58
C GLU A 9 -0.47 -17.50 4.05
N GLY A 10 -1.07 -16.73 4.93
CA GLY A 10 -1.79 -15.51 4.59
C GLY A 10 -0.87 -14.36 4.21
N SER A 11 0.45 -14.40 4.46
CA SER A 11 1.41 -13.36 4.10
C SER A 11 1.83 -13.44 2.63
N GLY A 12 2.20 -12.29 2.08
CA GLY A 12 2.64 -12.17 0.69
C GLY A 12 1.83 -11.14 -0.11
N PHE A 13 2.13 -11.05 -1.39
CA PHE A 13 1.49 -10.10 -2.29
C PHE A 13 -0.03 -10.22 -2.28
N CYS A 14 -0.73 -9.09 -2.17
CA CYS A 14 -2.15 -9.05 -2.45
C CYS A 14 -2.41 -9.19 -3.96
N PHE A 15 -3.66 -9.47 -4.34
CA PHE A 15 -4.05 -9.64 -5.74
C PHE A 15 -3.60 -8.48 -6.63
N GLY A 16 -3.75 -7.22 -6.17
CA GLY A 16 -3.35 -6.04 -6.95
C GLY A 16 -1.85 -6.01 -7.23
N VAL A 17 -1.02 -6.32 -6.23
CA VAL A 17 0.44 -6.38 -6.39
C VAL A 17 0.84 -7.55 -7.28
N THR A 18 0.27 -8.74 -7.05
CA THR A 18 0.54 -9.93 -7.89
C THR A 18 0.25 -9.64 -9.36
N THR A 19 -0.87 -8.96 -9.66
CA THR A 19 -1.23 -8.60 -11.04
C THR A 19 -0.23 -7.62 -11.65
N ALA A 20 0.25 -6.63 -10.88
CA ALA A 20 1.22 -5.67 -11.38
C ALA A 20 2.58 -6.32 -11.67
N ILE A 21 3.09 -7.15 -10.76
CA ILE A 21 4.33 -7.91 -10.95
C ILE A 21 4.22 -8.81 -12.18
N LYS A 22 3.14 -9.59 -12.30
CA LYS A 22 2.94 -10.49 -13.44
C LYS A 22 2.92 -9.75 -14.77
N LYS A 23 2.23 -8.62 -14.87
CA LYS A 23 2.22 -7.78 -16.08
C LYS A 23 3.64 -7.26 -16.40
N ALA A 24 4.40 -6.84 -15.41
CA ALA A 24 5.78 -6.42 -15.63
C ALA A 24 6.65 -7.55 -16.18
N GLU A 25 6.59 -8.74 -15.58
CA GLU A 25 7.33 -9.92 -16.02
C GLU A 25 6.93 -10.38 -17.43
N GLU A 26 5.64 -10.36 -17.74
CA GLU A 26 5.12 -10.70 -19.09
C GLU A 26 5.63 -9.72 -20.16
N GLU A 27 5.70 -8.42 -19.86
CA GLU A 27 6.25 -7.42 -20.79
C GLU A 27 7.76 -7.52 -20.94
N LEU A 28 8.49 -7.69 -19.84
CA LEU A 28 9.94 -7.89 -19.86
C LEU A 28 10.34 -9.14 -20.65
N ALA A 29 9.56 -10.23 -20.53
CA ALA A 29 9.80 -11.48 -21.28
C ALA A 29 9.65 -11.31 -22.81
N LYS A 30 8.96 -10.27 -23.28
CA LYS A 30 8.89 -9.94 -24.73
C LYS A 30 10.18 -9.28 -25.27
N GLY A 31 11.13 -8.94 -24.38
CA GLY A 31 12.39 -8.32 -24.74
C GLY A 31 12.31 -6.81 -25.00
N ASN A 32 11.18 -6.18 -24.69
CA ASN A 32 11.00 -4.74 -24.84
C ASN A 32 11.54 -3.98 -23.61
N ALA A 33 12.02 -2.76 -23.82
CA ALA A 33 12.29 -1.84 -22.73
C ALA A 33 10.98 -1.50 -22.03
N LEU A 34 10.92 -1.69 -20.72
CA LEU A 34 9.75 -1.37 -19.91
C LEU A 34 10.11 -0.37 -18.82
N TYR A 35 9.40 0.74 -18.80
CA TYR A 35 9.48 1.73 -17.75
C TYR A 35 8.33 1.52 -16.74
N CYS A 36 8.59 1.79 -15.46
CA CYS A 36 7.57 1.76 -14.41
C CYS A 36 7.48 3.13 -13.74
N LEU A 37 6.31 3.73 -13.72
CA LEU A 37 6.11 5.04 -13.08
C LEU A 37 6.07 4.90 -11.55
N GLY A 38 7.22 5.16 -10.93
CA GLY A 38 7.53 4.93 -9.53
C GLY A 38 7.78 3.45 -9.17
N ASP A 39 8.17 3.18 -7.93
CA ASP A 39 8.43 1.82 -7.47
C ASP A 39 7.20 0.94 -7.67
N ILE A 40 7.33 -0.17 -8.39
CA ILE A 40 6.20 -1.07 -8.71
C ILE A 40 5.50 -1.58 -7.45
N VAL A 41 6.27 -1.76 -6.37
CA VAL A 41 5.82 -2.18 -5.05
C VAL A 41 6.68 -1.51 -3.97
N HIS A 42 6.13 -1.31 -2.77
CA HIS A 42 6.88 -0.76 -1.64
C HIS A 42 7.75 -1.83 -0.95
N ASN A 43 8.60 -2.49 -1.72
CA ASN A 43 9.58 -3.47 -1.27
C ASN A 43 10.84 -3.35 -2.14
N GLY A 44 11.95 -2.88 -1.56
CA GLY A 44 13.17 -2.58 -2.30
C GLY A 44 13.79 -3.82 -2.95
N MET A 45 13.74 -4.97 -2.27
CA MET A 45 14.28 -6.23 -2.80
C MET A 45 13.55 -6.69 -4.07
N GLU A 46 12.22 -6.52 -4.11
CA GLU A 46 11.44 -6.88 -5.31
C GLU A 46 11.63 -5.87 -6.44
N VAL A 47 11.78 -4.58 -6.12
CA VAL A 47 12.12 -3.55 -7.11
C VAL A 47 13.47 -3.87 -7.75
N GLU A 48 14.48 -4.23 -6.95
CA GLU A 48 15.81 -4.60 -7.47
C GLU A 48 15.75 -5.86 -8.33
N ARG A 49 15.04 -6.90 -7.89
CA ARG A 49 14.86 -8.12 -8.69
C ARG A 49 14.29 -7.83 -10.09
N LEU A 50 13.31 -6.94 -10.19
CA LEU A 50 12.73 -6.57 -11.49
C LEU A 50 13.63 -5.62 -12.28
N HIS A 51 14.40 -4.78 -11.61
CA HIS A 51 15.43 -3.95 -12.23
C HIS A 51 16.50 -4.80 -12.90
N GLU A 52 16.98 -5.87 -12.26
CA GLU A 52 17.90 -6.86 -12.85
C GLU A 52 17.33 -7.55 -14.09
N GLN A 53 16.00 -7.64 -14.20
CA GLN A 53 15.30 -8.16 -15.38
C GLN A 53 15.06 -7.10 -16.48
N GLY A 54 15.45 -5.84 -16.22
CA GLY A 54 15.36 -4.75 -17.20
C GLY A 54 14.21 -3.76 -16.96
N LEU A 55 13.48 -3.82 -15.83
CA LEU A 55 12.49 -2.80 -15.49
C LEU A 55 13.19 -1.50 -15.07
N VAL A 56 12.85 -0.38 -15.69
CA VAL A 56 13.43 0.92 -15.36
C VAL A 56 12.41 1.73 -14.59
N THR A 57 12.68 2.02 -13.31
CA THR A 57 11.82 2.92 -12.52
C THR A 57 12.06 4.37 -12.91
N ILE A 58 10.98 5.08 -13.21
CA ILE A 58 10.97 6.51 -13.59
C ILE A 58 10.05 7.32 -12.66
N ASN A 59 10.24 8.62 -12.65
CA ASN A 59 9.34 9.56 -12.00
C ASN A 59 8.51 10.35 -13.03
N HIS A 60 7.63 11.26 -12.57
CA HIS A 60 6.78 12.04 -13.45
C HIS A 60 7.56 13.07 -14.31
N ASP A 61 8.73 13.53 -13.86
CA ASP A 61 9.58 14.43 -14.65
C ASP A 61 10.25 13.66 -15.79
N ASP A 62 10.70 12.44 -15.52
CA ASP A 62 11.21 11.54 -16.55
C ASP A 62 10.13 11.22 -17.59
N LEU A 63 8.89 10.91 -17.11
CA LEU A 63 7.76 10.59 -17.99
C LEU A 63 7.47 11.71 -19.00
N ARG A 64 7.64 12.99 -18.61
CA ARG A 64 7.43 14.15 -19.51
C ARG A 64 8.43 14.19 -20.66
N GLN A 65 9.59 13.55 -20.52
CA GLN A 65 10.66 13.54 -21.52
C GLN A 65 10.63 12.30 -22.41
N LEU A 66 9.85 11.28 -22.05
CA LEU A 66 9.75 10.03 -22.79
C LEU A 66 8.72 10.14 -23.91
N HIS A 67 9.02 9.47 -25.03
CA HIS A 67 8.14 9.35 -26.19
C HIS A 67 8.28 7.96 -26.80
N ASP A 68 7.21 7.43 -27.38
CA ASP A 68 7.20 6.17 -28.14
C ASP A 68 7.73 4.97 -27.35
N VAL A 69 7.40 4.87 -26.07
CA VAL A 69 7.85 3.82 -25.14
C VAL A 69 6.69 3.18 -24.38
N ASN A 70 6.96 2.01 -23.78
CA ASN A 70 6.00 1.31 -22.92
C ASN A 70 6.21 1.70 -21.46
N VAL A 71 5.14 2.14 -20.80
CA VAL A 71 5.16 2.51 -19.38
C VAL A 71 4.11 1.74 -18.60
N LEU A 72 4.54 1.02 -17.58
CA LEU A 72 3.67 0.35 -16.64
C LEU A 72 3.23 1.31 -15.55
N LEU A 73 1.91 1.44 -15.38
CA LEU A 73 1.31 2.10 -14.23
C LEU A 73 1.02 1.06 -13.15
N ARG A 74 1.59 1.29 -11.98
CA ARG A 74 1.55 0.36 -10.85
C ARG A 74 0.17 0.26 -10.19
N ALA A 75 0.00 -0.69 -9.26
CA ALA A 75 -1.28 -0.97 -8.60
C ALA A 75 -1.93 0.21 -7.85
N HIS A 76 -1.18 1.26 -7.55
CA HIS A 76 -1.64 2.45 -6.82
C HIS A 76 -2.55 3.38 -7.63
N GLY A 77 -2.55 3.26 -8.97
CA GLY A 77 -3.27 4.15 -9.87
C GLY A 77 -2.62 5.52 -10.02
N GLU A 78 -3.00 6.21 -11.08
CA GLU A 78 -2.47 7.53 -11.43
C GLU A 78 -3.62 8.53 -11.64
N PRO A 79 -3.35 9.84 -11.55
CA PRO A 79 -4.32 10.86 -11.86
C PRO A 79 -4.60 10.94 -13.39
N PRO A 80 -5.75 11.50 -13.82
CA PRO A 80 -6.09 11.63 -15.25
C PRO A 80 -5.03 12.33 -16.10
N GLU A 81 -4.30 13.29 -15.52
CA GLU A 81 -3.24 14.03 -16.20
C GLU A 81 -2.10 13.13 -16.68
N THR A 82 -1.79 12.06 -15.96
CA THR A 82 -0.76 11.08 -16.36
C THR A 82 -1.17 10.37 -17.65
N TYR A 83 -2.44 9.97 -17.79
CA TYR A 83 -2.95 9.34 -19.01
C TYR A 83 -2.98 10.32 -20.20
N ALA A 84 -3.37 11.58 -19.96
CA ALA A 84 -3.37 12.61 -20.99
C ALA A 84 -1.94 12.91 -21.51
N LEU A 85 -0.96 12.99 -20.61
CA LEU A 85 0.45 13.15 -20.95
C LEU A 85 0.98 11.97 -21.77
N ALA A 86 0.67 10.74 -21.35
CA ALA A 86 1.08 9.55 -22.07
C ALA A 86 0.52 9.53 -23.50
N GLN A 87 -0.76 9.92 -23.69
CA GLN A 87 -1.36 10.03 -25.00
C GLN A 87 -0.68 11.10 -25.88
N GLN A 88 -0.33 12.26 -25.30
CA GLN A 88 0.37 13.33 -26.03
C GLN A 88 1.76 12.90 -26.50
N ASN A 89 2.45 12.09 -25.72
CA ASN A 89 3.82 11.64 -25.97
C ASN A 89 3.87 10.29 -26.71
N ASN A 90 2.75 9.75 -27.21
CA ASN A 90 2.65 8.43 -27.85
C ASN A 90 3.24 7.30 -26.99
N ILE A 91 3.01 7.35 -25.66
CA ILE A 91 3.45 6.35 -24.71
C ILE A 91 2.36 5.25 -24.62
N GLU A 92 2.74 4.00 -24.80
CA GLU A 92 1.86 2.86 -24.56
C GLU A 92 1.77 2.56 -23.07
N ILE A 93 0.57 2.71 -22.49
CA ILE A 93 0.33 2.43 -21.07
C ILE A 93 -0.05 0.97 -20.86
N ILE A 94 0.72 0.28 -20.01
CA ILE A 94 0.38 -1.00 -19.43
C ILE A 94 -0.21 -0.73 -18.06
N ASP A 95 -1.53 -0.56 -18.00
CA ASP A 95 -2.22 -0.21 -16.74
C ASP A 95 -2.38 -1.44 -15.84
N ALA A 96 -1.63 -1.45 -14.73
CA ALA A 96 -1.70 -2.46 -13.69
C ALA A 96 -2.40 -1.94 -12.40
N THR A 97 -3.15 -0.87 -12.51
CA THR A 97 -3.90 -0.32 -11.37
C THR A 97 -4.84 -1.37 -10.78
N CYS A 98 -4.79 -1.53 -9.46
CA CYS A 98 -5.65 -2.46 -8.74
C CYS A 98 -7.14 -2.14 -9.00
N PRO A 99 -7.98 -3.13 -9.34
CA PRO A 99 -9.41 -2.91 -9.55
C PRO A 99 -10.13 -2.23 -8.39
N VAL A 100 -9.69 -2.47 -7.14
CA VAL A 100 -10.22 -1.79 -5.95
C VAL A 100 -9.93 -0.30 -5.99
N VAL A 101 -8.71 0.08 -6.38
CA VAL A 101 -8.29 1.49 -6.52
C VAL A 101 -9.03 2.15 -7.69
N LEU A 102 -9.17 1.48 -8.84
CA LEU A 102 -9.94 1.99 -9.98
C LEU A 102 -11.40 2.23 -9.62
N ALA A 103 -12.03 1.32 -8.87
CA ALA A 103 -13.40 1.49 -8.41
C ALA A 103 -13.54 2.70 -7.49
N LEU A 104 -12.56 2.92 -6.60
CA LEU A 104 -12.50 4.06 -5.70
C LEU A 104 -12.32 5.38 -6.49
N GLN A 105 -11.38 5.43 -7.43
CA GLN A 105 -11.18 6.59 -8.30
C GLN A 105 -12.46 6.98 -9.04
N ARG A 106 -13.15 5.99 -9.67
CA ARG A 106 -14.41 6.23 -10.37
C ARG A 106 -15.51 6.73 -9.44
N ARG A 107 -15.57 6.24 -8.22
CA ARG A 107 -16.54 6.67 -7.21
C ARG A 107 -16.30 8.12 -6.78
N ILE A 108 -15.06 8.48 -6.49
CA ILE A 108 -14.66 9.85 -6.15
C ILE A 108 -14.96 10.80 -7.31
N LYS A 109 -14.56 10.44 -8.54
CA LYS A 109 -14.84 11.25 -9.73
C LYS A 109 -16.33 11.50 -9.92
N ARG A 110 -17.16 10.47 -9.82
CA ARG A 110 -18.62 10.60 -9.93
C ARG A 110 -19.16 11.53 -8.83
N GLN A 111 -18.70 11.37 -7.58
CA GLN A 111 -19.17 12.24 -6.48
C GLN A 111 -18.79 13.69 -6.72
N TYR A 112 -17.58 13.96 -7.15
CA TYR A 112 -17.10 15.29 -7.48
C TYR A 112 -17.92 15.94 -8.61
N ASP A 113 -18.26 15.18 -9.66
CA ASP A 113 -19.05 15.68 -10.79
C ASP A 113 -20.53 15.95 -10.43
N THR A 114 -21.08 15.19 -9.48
CA THR A 114 -22.51 15.32 -9.10
C THR A 114 -22.74 16.27 -7.93
N ALA A 115 -21.72 16.64 -7.18
CA ALA A 115 -21.83 17.54 -6.02
C ALA A 115 -20.64 18.53 -6.02
N PRO A 116 -20.57 19.48 -6.97
CA PRO A 116 -19.41 20.36 -7.17
C PRO A 116 -19.14 21.29 -5.98
N ASP A 117 -20.16 21.59 -5.18
CA ASP A 117 -20.05 22.46 -4.00
C ASP A 117 -19.66 21.70 -2.73
N ALA A 118 -19.67 20.38 -2.75
CA ALA A 118 -19.31 19.55 -1.60
C ALA A 118 -17.79 19.44 -1.44
N GLN A 119 -17.37 19.17 -0.22
CA GLN A 119 -15.98 18.85 0.09
C GLN A 119 -15.75 17.34 -0.07
N ILE A 120 -14.89 16.95 -0.99
CA ILE A 120 -14.37 15.59 -1.08
C ILE A 120 -13.17 15.50 -0.15
N VAL A 121 -13.26 14.63 0.85
CA VAL A 121 -12.21 14.43 1.87
C VAL A 121 -11.63 13.03 1.72
N ILE A 122 -10.31 12.93 1.72
CA ILE A 122 -9.57 11.67 1.59
C ILE A 122 -8.73 11.46 2.87
N PHE A 123 -9.10 10.47 3.68
CA PHE A 123 -8.28 10.02 4.78
C PHE A 123 -7.13 9.19 4.22
N GLY A 124 -5.93 9.77 4.14
CA GLY A 124 -4.78 9.16 3.48
C GLY A 124 -3.46 9.86 3.81
N LYS A 125 -2.36 9.26 3.39
CA LYS A 125 -1.02 9.84 3.55
C LYS A 125 -0.74 10.81 2.40
N ARG A 126 -0.45 12.08 2.72
CA ARG A 126 -0.05 13.09 1.71
C ARG A 126 1.17 12.63 0.93
N GLY A 127 1.15 12.83 -0.38
CA GLY A 127 2.23 12.44 -1.27
C GLY A 127 2.30 10.93 -1.58
N HIS A 128 1.44 10.10 -0.99
CA HIS A 128 1.34 8.69 -1.39
C HIS A 128 0.71 8.58 -2.78
N ALA A 129 1.27 7.71 -3.63
CA ALA A 129 0.84 7.57 -5.03
C ALA A 129 -0.67 7.33 -5.18
N GLU A 130 -1.26 6.42 -4.41
CA GLU A 130 -2.70 6.19 -4.42
C GLU A 130 -3.47 7.48 -4.12
N VAL A 131 -3.05 8.24 -3.09
CA VAL A 131 -3.73 9.48 -2.69
C VAL A 131 -3.61 10.55 -3.76
N LEU A 132 -2.46 10.66 -4.44
CA LEU A 132 -2.28 11.55 -5.60
C LEU A 132 -3.25 11.19 -6.72
N GLY A 133 -3.38 9.90 -7.04
CA GLY A 133 -4.35 9.39 -8.02
C GLY A 133 -5.81 9.69 -7.64
N LEU A 134 -6.16 9.62 -6.34
CA LEU A 134 -7.51 9.95 -5.84
C LEU A 134 -7.78 11.47 -5.90
N VAL A 135 -6.82 12.29 -5.48
CA VAL A 135 -6.92 13.76 -5.53
C VAL A 135 -7.07 14.25 -6.97
N GLY A 136 -6.35 13.64 -7.92
CA GLY A 136 -6.47 13.95 -9.34
C GLY A 136 -7.88 13.75 -9.90
N GLN A 137 -8.69 12.83 -9.34
CA GLN A 137 -10.09 12.63 -9.75
C GLN A 137 -11.00 13.84 -9.48
N THR A 138 -10.52 14.79 -8.68
CA THR A 138 -11.24 16.02 -8.29
C THR A 138 -10.56 17.29 -8.80
N ALA A 139 -9.75 17.19 -9.86
CA ALA A 139 -8.92 18.30 -10.37
C ALA A 139 -8.09 18.96 -9.25
N GLY A 140 -7.56 18.17 -8.32
CA GLY A 140 -6.75 18.66 -7.20
C GLY A 140 -7.51 19.27 -6.03
N LYS A 141 -8.85 19.28 -6.03
CA LYS A 141 -9.66 19.97 -5.02
C LYS A 141 -9.97 19.14 -3.77
N ALA A 142 -9.74 17.82 -3.79
CA ALA A 142 -9.96 16.98 -2.62
C ALA A 142 -9.02 17.36 -1.47
N ILE A 143 -9.57 17.35 -0.25
CA ILE A 143 -8.85 17.67 0.98
C ILE A 143 -8.30 16.38 1.58
N VAL A 144 -6.98 16.27 1.69
CA VAL A 144 -6.33 15.10 2.30
C VAL A 144 -6.17 15.32 3.79
N VAL A 145 -6.69 14.42 4.62
CA VAL A 145 -6.50 14.36 6.07
C VAL A 145 -5.70 13.10 6.42
N GLU A 146 -4.61 13.27 7.19
CA GLU A 146 -3.77 12.13 7.62
C GLU A 146 -4.14 11.64 9.02
N LYS A 147 -4.60 12.56 9.85
CA LYS A 147 -4.94 12.38 11.27
C LYS A 147 -6.13 13.25 11.65
N VAL A 148 -6.72 13.00 12.80
CA VAL A 148 -7.94 13.68 13.26
C VAL A 148 -7.76 15.20 13.33
N GLU A 149 -6.60 15.69 13.77
CA GLU A 149 -6.34 17.13 13.90
C GLU A 149 -6.37 17.85 12.54
N ASP A 150 -6.14 17.15 11.45
CA ASP A 150 -6.24 17.73 10.12
C ASP A 150 -7.69 18.05 9.71
N VAL A 151 -8.67 17.50 10.41
CA VAL A 151 -10.10 17.67 10.09
C VAL A 151 -10.58 19.07 10.44
N GLU A 152 -9.96 19.76 11.39
CA GLU A 152 -10.30 21.13 11.83
C GLU A 152 -10.34 22.17 10.70
N ARG A 153 -9.64 21.90 9.60
CA ARG A 153 -9.62 22.79 8.44
C ARG A 153 -10.77 22.63 7.46
N LEU A 154 -11.68 21.67 7.71
CA LEU A 154 -12.87 21.48 6.90
C LEU A 154 -13.91 22.57 7.22
N ASP A 155 -14.70 22.91 6.23
CA ASP A 155 -15.87 23.77 6.40
C ASP A 155 -17.09 22.93 6.74
N PHE A 156 -17.48 22.91 8.00
CA PHE A 156 -18.58 22.09 8.50
C PHE A 156 -19.98 22.60 8.11
N SER A 157 -20.07 23.80 7.53
CA SER A 157 -21.32 24.32 6.96
C SER A 157 -21.65 23.77 5.57
N ARG A 158 -20.72 22.99 4.96
CA ARG A 158 -20.86 22.42 3.62
C ARG A 158 -20.93 20.90 3.68
N ASP A 159 -21.56 20.32 2.65
CA ASP A 159 -21.60 18.87 2.49
C ASP A 159 -20.18 18.27 2.44
N ILE A 160 -19.97 17.16 3.17
CA ILE A 160 -18.70 16.44 3.28
C ILE A 160 -18.90 14.99 2.86
N TYR A 161 -18.08 14.55 1.89
CA TYR A 161 -17.99 13.15 1.45
C TYR A 161 -16.59 12.61 1.75
N LEU A 162 -16.52 11.73 2.76
CA LEU A 162 -15.26 11.16 3.26
C LEU A 162 -14.99 9.79 2.65
N TYR A 163 -13.79 9.64 2.09
CA TYR A 163 -13.23 8.39 1.59
C TYR A 163 -11.93 8.06 2.31
N SER A 164 -11.50 6.79 2.28
CA SER A 164 -10.21 6.37 2.82
C SER A 164 -9.29 5.85 1.73
N GLN A 165 -7.99 6.16 1.83
CA GLN A 165 -6.93 5.38 1.17
C GLN A 165 -7.07 3.92 1.56
N THR A 166 -6.89 3.00 0.60
CA THR A 166 -7.19 1.57 0.78
C THR A 166 -6.35 0.88 1.87
N THR A 167 -5.22 1.47 2.26
CA THR A 167 -4.26 0.90 3.23
C THR A 167 -4.22 1.62 4.58
N LYS A 168 -5.21 2.45 4.90
CA LYS A 168 -5.32 3.10 6.23
C LYS A 168 -5.97 2.15 7.26
N SER A 169 -5.84 2.49 8.55
CA SER A 169 -6.48 1.73 9.63
C SER A 169 -7.97 2.09 9.78
N LEU A 170 -8.79 1.10 10.10
CA LEU A 170 -10.21 1.31 10.41
C LEU A 170 -10.42 2.23 11.61
N ASP A 171 -9.64 2.04 12.68
CA ASP A 171 -9.74 2.88 13.89
C ASP A 171 -9.43 4.36 13.61
N GLY A 172 -8.40 4.62 12.79
CA GLY A 172 -8.10 5.98 12.34
C GLY A 172 -9.22 6.59 11.53
N PHE A 173 -9.84 5.79 10.65
CA PHE A 173 -10.96 6.23 9.83
C PHE A 173 -12.20 6.52 10.68
N HIS A 174 -12.52 5.66 11.66
CA HIS A 174 -13.65 5.89 12.59
C HIS A 174 -13.47 7.17 13.42
N ARG A 175 -12.25 7.43 13.93
CA ARG A 175 -11.97 8.67 14.66
C ARG A 175 -12.22 9.93 13.79
N VAL A 176 -11.86 9.88 12.51
CA VAL A 176 -12.17 10.99 11.57
C VAL A 176 -13.68 11.13 11.37
N ILE A 177 -14.39 10.02 11.21
CA ILE A 177 -15.87 10.03 11.11
C ILE A 177 -16.51 10.66 12.34
N ASP A 178 -16.14 10.19 13.53
CA ASP A 178 -16.71 10.66 14.81
C ASP A 178 -16.48 12.17 14.98
N TYR A 179 -15.27 12.65 14.63
CA TYR A 179 -14.97 14.07 14.71
C TYR A 179 -15.85 14.90 13.76
N ILE A 180 -16.00 14.49 12.50
CA ILE A 180 -16.84 15.21 11.53
C ILE A 180 -18.31 15.19 11.98
N GLN A 181 -18.81 14.04 12.45
CA GLN A 181 -20.19 13.90 12.93
C GLN A 181 -20.52 14.84 14.11
N GLN A 182 -19.54 15.10 14.97
CA GLN A 182 -19.72 16.00 16.13
C GLN A 182 -19.68 17.48 15.75
N HIS A 183 -19.17 17.84 14.58
CA HIS A 183 -18.94 19.24 14.19
C HIS A 183 -19.75 19.67 12.97
N ILE A 184 -20.34 18.72 12.22
CA ILE A 184 -21.15 19.07 11.03
C ILE A 184 -22.33 19.95 11.44
N GLU A 185 -22.55 21.04 10.72
CA GLU A 185 -23.60 22.02 11.04
C GLU A 185 -24.96 21.58 10.50
N GLU A 186 -26.01 22.15 11.08
CA GLU A 186 -27.38 21.93 10.63
C GLU A 186 -27.56 22.42 9.18
N GLY A 187 -28.12 21.55 8.33
CA GLY A 187 -28.30 21.81 6.89
C GLY A 187 -27.21 21.26 6.00
N ALA A 188 -26.04 20.90 6.53
CA ALA A 188 -24.98 20.21 5.78
C ALA A 188 -25.10 18.69 5.90
N THR A 189 -24.74 17.98 4.83
CA THR A 189 -24.76 16.51 4.78
C THR A 189 -23.38 15.94 4.99
N PHE A 190 -23.23 14.97 5.91
CA PHE A 190 -22.01 14.16 6.02
C PHE A 190 -22.27 12.73 5.57
N ARG A 191 -21.42 12.23 4.69
CA ARG A 191 -21.39 10.81 4.29
C ARG A 191 -19.97 10.29 4.31
N SER A 192 -19.76 9.14 4.94
CA SER A 192 -18.51 8.41 4.95
C SER A 192 -18.63 7.12 4.14
N PHE A 193 -17.55 6.77 3.47
CA PHE A 193 -17.44 5.57 2.68
C PHE A 193 -16.21 4.78 3.10
N ASP A 194 -16.43 3.65 3.75
CA ASP A 194 -15.34 2.73 4.09
C ASP A 194 -14.80 2.10 2.80
N THR A 195 -13.71 2.67 2.32
CA THR A 195 -12.99 2.24 1.12
C THR A 195 -11.65 1.55 1.43
N ILE A 196 -11.43 1.20 2.70
CA ILE A 196 -10.27 0.41 3.13
C ILE A 196 -10.37 -0.98 2.50
N CYS A 197 -9.27 -1.45 1.91
CA CYS A 197 -9.22 -2.74 1.25
C CYS A 197 -9.47 -3.87 2.27
N ARG A 198 -10.42 -4.76 1.97
CA ARG A 198 -10.75 -5.89 2.85
C ARG A 198 -9.59 -6.86 3.06
N GLN A 199 -8.71 -7.01 2.07
CA GLN A 199 -7.48 -7.79 2.25
C GLN A 199 -6.55 -7.16 3.30
N VAL A 200 -6.52 -5.83 3.41
CA VAL A 200 -5.77 -5.12 4.46
C VAL A 200 -6.48 -5.25 5.81
N ALA A 201 -7.78 -4.94 5.86
CA ALA A 201 -8.56 -4.96 7.10
C ALA A 201 -8.61 -6.36 7.74
N ASN A 202 -8.82 -7.42 6.94
CA ASN A 202 -8.89 -8.80 7.42
C ASN A 202 -7.51 -9.35 7.82
N ARG A 203 -6.42 -8.75 7.35
CA ARG A 203 -5.07 -9.16 7.73
C ARG A 203 -4.73 -8.86 9.18
N MET A 204 -5.28 -7.79 9.74
CA MET A 204 -4.98 -7.36 11.11
C MET A 204 -5.26 -8.48 12.14
N PRO A 205 -6.50 -9.01 12.27
CA PRO A 205 -6.77 -10.07 13.23
C PRO A 205 -5.99 -11.36 12.95
N ASN A 206 -5.78 -11.70 11.67
CA ASN A 206 -5.05 -12.91 11.31
C ASN A 206 -3.58 -12.83 11.70
N ILE A 207 -2.93 -11.69 11.46
CA ILE A 207 -1.51 -11.50 11.78
C ILE A 207 -1.28 -11.40 13.29
N ALA A 208 -2.23 -10.81 14.04
CA ALA A 208 -2.20 -10.80 15.50
C ALA A 208 -2.29 -12.23 16.06
N ALA A 209 -3.24 -13.03 15.57
CA ALA A 209 -3.38 -14.44 15.96
C ALA A 209 -2.14 -15.26 15.56
N PHE A 210 -1.53 -15.00 14.43
CA PHE A 210 -0.27 -15.64 14.03
C PHE A 210 0.88 -15.22 14.98
N ALA A 211 1.07 -13.94 15.21
CA ALA A 211 2.16 -13.43 16.03
C ALA A 211 2.08 -13.92 17.51
N SER A 212 0.87 -14.05 18.06
CA SER A 212 0.68 -14.51 19.45
C SER A 212 1.03 -15.96 19.70
N ARG A 213 1.16 -16.79 18.64
CA ARG A 213 1.47 -18.23 18.74
C ARG A 213 2.97 -18.54 18.75
N HIS A 214 3.82 -17.53 18.50
CA HIS A 214 5.25 -17.74 18.35
C HIS A 214 6.03 -17.02 19.45
N ASP A 215 7.19 -17.57 19.84
CA ASP A 215 8.09 -16.94 20.81
C ASP A 215 8.78 -15.70 20.21
N LEU A 216 9.04 -15.74 18.90
CA LEU A 216 9.66 -14.67 18.14
C LEU A 216 8.98 -14.51 16.77
N VAL A 217 8.80 -13.28 16.31
CA VAL A 217 8.22 -13.00 14.99
C VAL A 217 9.17 -12.15 14.15
N LEU A 218 9.46 -12.60 12.94
CA LEU A 218 10.10 -11.79 11.90
C LEU A 218 9.02 -11.26 10.96
N PHE A 219 8.85 -9.95 10.98
CA PHE A 219 7.93 -9.27 10.08
C PHE A 219 8.69 -8.69 8.88
N VAL A 220 8.52 -9.30 7.71
CA VAL A 220 9.24 -8.93 6.50
C VAL A 220 8.47 -7.89 5.72
N SER A 221 8.99 -6.68 5.58
CA SER A 221 8.37 -5.63 4.77
C SER A 221 9.32 -4.50 4.45
N GLY A 222 9.13 -3.87 3.29
CA GLY A 222 9.81 -2.62 2.96
C GLY A 222 9.42 -1.48 3.92
N ARG A 223 10.38 -0.66 4.32
CA ARG A 223 10.17 0.44 5.30
C ARG A 223 9.25 1.55 4.78
N LYS A 224 9.09 1.66 3.44
CA LYS A 224 8.17 2.61 2.78
C LYS A 224 6.71 2.13 2.77
N SER A 225 6.46 0.84 3.05
CA SER A 225 5.12 0.23 2.98
C SER A 225 4.19 0.78 4.07
N SER A 226 3.12 1.48 3.69
CA SER A 226 2.08 1.93 4.63
C SER A 226 1.36 0.74 5.28
N ASN A 227 1.02 -0.28 4.48
CA ASN A 227 0.43 -1.52 4.98
C ASN A 227 1.40 -2.27 5.92
N GLY A 228 2.69 -2.32 5.56
CA GLY A 228 3.72 -2.94 6.40
C GLY A 228 3.78 -2.32 7.79
N LYS A 229 3.76 -0.99 7.90
CA LYS A 229 3.78 -0.30 9.19
C LYS A 229 2.57 -0.63 10.07
N VAL A 230 1.37 -0.65 9.48
CA VAL A 230 0.13 -0.96 10.21
C VAL A 230 0.17 -2.39 10.74
N LEU A 231 0.50 -3.36 9.88
CA LEU A 231 0.56 -4.78 10.25
C LEU A 231 1.69 -5.11 11.23
N PHE A 232 2.86 -4.47 11.08
CA PHE A 232 3.95 -4.65 12.04
C PHE A 232 3.59 -4.15 13.43
N ASN A 233 2.94 -2.98 13.53
CA ASN A 233 2.48 -2.46 14.81
C ASN A 233 1.50 -3.43 15.48
N GLU A 234 0.64 -4.07 14.71
CA GLU A 234 -0.27 -5.10 15.22
C GLU A 234 0.50 -6.33 15.74
N CYS A 235 1.47 -6.86 14.96
CA CYS A 235 2.33 -7.94 15.45
C CYS A 235 2.98 -7.57 16.78
N ARG A 236 3.55 -6.38 16.86
CA ARG A 236 4.30 -5.92 18.05
C ARG A 236 3.39 -5.66 19.25
N SER A 237 2.12 -5.32 19.05
CA SER A 237 1.17 -5.11 20.14
C SER A 237 0.84 -6.40 20.89
N VAL A 238 0.87 -7.55 20.19
CA VAL A 238 0.57 -8.89 20.77
C VAL A 238 1.82 -9.70 21.06
N ASN A 239 2.95 -9.41 20.41
CA ASN A 239 4.22 -10.08 20.66
C ASN A 239 5.37 -9.07 20.60
N VAL A 240 5.92 -8.72 21.76
CA VAL A 240 7.00 -7.72 21.92
C VAL A 240 8.30 -8.16 21.23
N ARG A 241 8.50 -9.48 21.01
CA ARG A 241 9.65 -10.04 20.27
C ARG A 241 9.36 -10.10 18.76
N SER A 242 8.67 -9.08 18.23
CA SER A 242 8.47 -8.90 16.79
C SER A 242 9.49 -7.91 16.26
N TYR A 243 10.21 -8.32 15.22
CA TYR A 243 11.27 -7.54 14.56
C TYR A 243 10.91 -7.31 13.09
N GLN A 244 10.92 -6.03 12.67
CA GLN A 244 10.73 -5.69 11.26
C GLN A 244 12.06 -5.71 10.53
N ILE A 245 12.12 -6.46 9.43
CA ILE A 245 13.27 -6.59 8.55
C ILE A 245 12.88 -6.37 7.09
N GLU A 246 13.80 -5.88 6.26
CA GLU A 246 13.61 -5.77 4.81
C GLU A 246 14.21 -6.97 4.07
N SER A 247 15.26 -7.61 4.63
CA SER A 247 15.94 -8.76 4.04
C SER A 247 16.41 -9.75 5.09
N ALA A 248 16.83 -10.93 4.65
CA ALA A 248 17.42 -11.95 5.50
C ALA A 248 18.73 -11.51 6.18
N ASP A 249 19.46 -10.55 5.59
CA ASP A 249 20.71 -10.02 6.13
C ASP A 249 20.53 -9.15 7.38
N GLU A 250 19.32 -8.62 7.59
CA GLU A 250 18.98 -7.86 8.79
C GLU A 250 18.65 -8.75 10.00
N ILE A 251 18.66 -10.08 9.84
CA ILE A 251 18.38 -11.00 10.93
C ILE A 251 19.56 -11.00 11.92
N ASP A 252 19.31 -10.51 13.14
CA ASP A 252 20.26 -10.58 14.23
C ASP A 252 20.09 -11.91 14.99
N MET A 253 21.13 -12.74 14.97
CA MET A 253 21.12 -14.02 15.66
C MET A 253 21.02 -13.91 17.18
N ALA A 254 21.32 -12.74 17.75
CA ALA A 254 21.13 -12.47 19.17
C ALA A 254 19.67 -12.46 19.61
N TRP A 255 18.71 -12.35 18.69
CA TRP A 255 17.27 -12.46 18.99
C TRP A 255 16.85 -13.88 19.37
N PHE A 256 17.62 -14.90 18.92
CA PHE A 256 17.30 -16.33 19.12
C PHE A 256 17.95 -16.87 20.40
N THR A 257 17.46 -16.38 21.51
CA THR A 257 17.87 -16.82 22.84
C THR A 257 17.38 -18.26 23.15
N ASP A 258 17.92 -18.88 24.20
CA ASP A 258 17.66 -20.30 24.53
C ASP A 258 16.18 -20.62 24.82
N ASP A 259 15.39 -19.61 25.14
CA ASP A 259 13.94 -19.70 25.39
C ASP A 259 13.07 -19.51 24.13
N VAL A 260 13.68 -19.31 22.94
CA VAL A 260 12.98 -19.25 21.68
C VAL A 260 12.90 -20.65 21.06
N HIS A 261 11.71 -21.22 20.99
CA HIS A 261 11.44 -22.55 20.41
C HIS A 261 10.64 -22.46 19.12
N THR A 262 9.85 -21.38 18.95
CA THR A 262 8.99 -21.14 17.77
C THR A 262 9.26 -19.79 17.16
N VAL A 263 9.43 -19.74 15.84
CA VAL A 263 9.63 -18.52 15.07
C VAL A 263 8.56 -18.41 13.99
N GLY A 264 7.79 -17.33 14.05
CA GLY A 264 6.86 -16.96 13.01
C GLY A 264 7.51 -16.01 12.01
N ILE A 265 7.37 -16.27 10.71
CA ILE A 265 7.76 -15.35 9.64
C ILE A 265 6.49 -14.91 8.92
N CYS A 266 6.25 -13.62 8.90
CA CYS A 266 5.10 -13.03 8.23
C CYS A 266 5.50 -11.75 7.50
N GLY A 267 4.57 -11.16 6.73
CA GLY A 267 4.91 -9.99 5.95
C GLY A 267 3.69 -9.17 5.48
N ALA A 268 3.99 -8.02 4.90
CA ALA A 268 3.01 -7.12 4.33
C ALA A 268 2.42 -7.66 3.01
N THR A 269 1.36 -7.01 2.53
CA THR A 269 0.76 -7.28 1.19
C THR A 269 1.66 -6.86 0.03
N SER A 270 2.81 -6.25 0.33
CA SER A 270 3.87 -5.88 -0.61
C SER A 270 5.13 -6.74 -0.46
N THR A 271 5.10 -7.81 0.35
CA THR A 271 6.24 -8.70 0.60
C THR A 271 6.15 -9.92 -0.29
N PRO A 272 7.17 -10.23 -1.11
CA PRO A 272 7.18 -11.45 -1.90
C PRO A 272 7.42 -12.69 -1.02
N LYS A 273 6.82 -13.83 -1.40
CA LYS A 273 6.99 -15.09 -0.64
C LYS A 273 8.44 -15.55 -0.61
N TRP A 274 9.17 -15.42 -1.72
CA TRP A 274 10.58 -15.82 -1.81
C TRP A 274 11.45 -15.15 -0.75
N LEU A 275 11.14 -13.90 -0.38
CA LEU A 275 11.91 -13.16 0.62
C LEU A 275 11.70 -13.74 2.04
N MET A 276 10.47 -14.18 2.35
CA MET A 276 10.18 -14.87 3.61
C MET A 276 10.83 -16.25 3.66
N GLU A 277 10.90 -16.94 2.53
CA GLU A 277 11.59 -18.24 2.40
C GLU A 277 13.10 -18.06 2.61
N GLN A 278 13.73 -17.05 2.03
CA GLN A 278 15.14 -16.71 2.30
C GLN A 278 15.39 -16.42 3.79
N CYS A 279 14.50 -15.71 4.46
CA CYS A 279 14.62 -15.51 5.92
C CYS A 279 14.61 -16.84 6.68
N LYS A 280 13.74 -17.76 6.30
CA LYS A 280 13.68 -19.11 6.89
C LYS A 280 14.99 -19.87 6.63
N GLU A 281 15.48 -19.89 5.41
CA GLU A 281 16.74 -20.55 5.05
C GLU A 281 17.93 -19.97 5.83
N ARG A 282 18.00 -18.64 5.96
CA ARG A 282 19.05 -17.97 6.73
C ARG A 282 19.10 -18.42 8.19
N ILE A 283 17.93 -18.56 8.84
CA ILE A 283 17.87 -19.05 10.21
C ILE A 283 18.31 -20.52 10.28
N MET A 284 17.91 -21.35 9.31
CA MET A 284 18.27 -22.77 9.28
C MET A 284 19.75 -23.03 9.07
N GLN A 285 20.46 -22.15 8.36
CA GLN A 285 21.91 -22.25 8.10
C GLN A 285 22.78 -21.90 9.31
N HIS A 286 22.25 -21.18 10.30
CA HIS A 286 22.97 -20.72 11.48
C HIS A 286 22.65 -21.56 12.74
N LYS A 287 21.97 -22.68 12.55
CA LYS A 287 21.76 -23.75 13.53
C LYS A 287 22.85 -24.81 13.43
#